data_8670145e5a78c38d603bcca684abc494
#
_entry.id   8670145e5a78c38d603bcca684abc494
#
_cell.length_a   1.000
_cell.length_b   1.000
_cell.length_c   1.000
_cell.angle_alpha   90.00
_cell.angle_beta   90.00
_cell.angle_gamma   90.00
#
_symmetry.space_group_name_H-M   'P 1'
#
loop_
_entity.id
_entity.type
_entity.pdbx_description
1 polymer ?
#
loop_
_entity_poly.entity_id
_entity_poly.type
_entity_poly.pdbx_seq_one_letter_code
_entity_poly.pdbx_strand_id
1 'polypeptide(L)'
;MAKKNKPDTNANPNIVKLWPTTMLVKRFAHYQKVNPALLDLFYKHCEREQRAHMQAYASNDDLLSQYPLNSELGELAQFISAGVAEVAAEANKGLWPPGENVRVNLTGLWFQISNNYAFHEMHVHGNCSWSGVYYVRAGDCAKSLKTESGLQPNGITRFYGPHMEHMAGGHGDYGNIYLHDNTWDSFPEDGKLCVFPSHIKHMPFPYSGEEDRVIVSFHAQVFNSSGTQNYGYSYNN
;
A
#
# COMPACT_ATOMS: atom_id res chain seq x y z
N MET A 1 -9.28 11.14 -29.62
CA MET A 1 -10.69 10.95 -29.19
C MET A 1 -10.75 9.74 -28.28
N ALA A 2 -10.90 9.93 -26.97
CA ALA A 2 -11.00 8.85 -26.00
C ALA A 2 -12.30 8.07 -26.26
N LYS A 3 -12.18 6.76 -26.53
CA LYS A 3 -13.34 5.87 -26.61
C LYS A 3 -13.97 5.82 -25.21
N LYS A 4 -15.19 6.36 -25.08
CA LYS A 4 -16.02 6.18 -23.90
C LYS A 4 -16.12 4.69 -23.61
N ASN A 5 -15.77 4.27 -22.39
CA ASN A 5 -16.04 2.91 -21.91
C ASN A 5 -17.50 2.59 -22.18
N LYS A 6 -17.77 1.38 -22.71
CA LYS A 6 -19.16 0.91 -22.81
C LYS A 6 -19.72 0.91 -21.40
N PRO A 7 -20.83 1.61 -21.15
CA PRO A 7 -21.45 1.60 -19.83
C PRO A 7 -21.90 0.17 -19.50
N ASP A 8 -21.83 -0.17 -18.22
CA ASP A 8 -22.52 -1.32 -17.65
C ASP A 8 -24.00 -1.23 -18.12
N THR A 9 -24.47 -2.24 -18.85
CA THR A 9 -25.78 -2.21 -19.51
C THR A 9 -26.96 -2.13 -18.52
N ASN A 10 -26.70 -2.20 -17.20
CA ASN A 10 -27.67 -2.02 -16.13
C ASN A 10 -27.55 -0.68 -15.37
N ALA A 11 -26.61 0.18 -15.74
CA ALA A 11 -26.40 1.45 -15.04
C ALA A 11 -27.40 2.51 -15.54
N ASN A 12 -28.03 3.22 -14.61
CA ASN A 12 -28.85 4.37 -14.93
C ASN A 12 -27.98 5.45 -15.63
N PRO A 13 -28.31 5.87 -16.89
CA PRO A 13 -27.46 6.78 -17.67
C PRO A 13 -27.35 8.20 -17.06
N ASN A 14 -28.21 8.53 -16.10
CA ASN A 14 -28.23 9.83 -15.42
C ASN A 14 -27.38 9.82 -14.13
N ILE A 15 -26.77 8.67 -13.76
CA ILE A 15 -25.95 8.54 -12.55
C ILE A 15 -24.49 8.38 -12.96
N VAL A 16 -23.63 9.25 -12.41
CA VAL A 16 -22.18 9.21 -12.59
C VAL A 16 -21.52 8.93 -11.25
N LYS A 17 -20.72 7.88 -11.17
CA LYS A 17 -19.84 7.60 -10.01
C LYS A 17 -18.49 8.26 -10.27
N LEU A 18 -18.09 9.16 -9.37
CA LEU A 18 -16.85 9.92 -9.51
C LEU A 18 -15.78 9.39 -8.56
N TRP A 19 -14.52 9.41 -9.04
CA TRP A 19 -13.28 9.16 -8.28
C TRP A 19 -13.23 7.82 -7.52
N PRO A 20 -13.46 6.70 -8.21
CA PRO A 20 -13.24 5.40 -7.58
C PRO A 20 -11.77 5.25 -7.19
N THR A 21 -11.53 4.74 -5.98
CA THR A 21 -10.18 4.38 -5.53
C THR A 21 -9.94 2.89 -5.79
N THR A 22 -8.88 2.58 -6.52
CA THR A 22 -8.49 1.19 -6.82
C THR A 22 -7.27 0.81 -5.99
N MET A 23 -7.34 -0.32 -5.29
CA MET A 23 -6.24 -0.89 -4.52
C MET A 23 -6.06 -2.35 -4.90
N LEU A 24 -4.83 -2.88 -4.74
CA LEU A 24 -4.54 -4.31 -4.87
C LEU A 24 -4.28 -4.90 -3.49
N VAL A 25 -4.92 -6.04 -3.22
CA VAL A 25 -4.57 -6.92 -2.11
C VAL A 25 -4.28 -8.30 -2.67
N LYS A 26 -3.03 -8.76 -2.49
CA LYS A 26 -2.56 -10.01 -3.10
C LYS A 26 -1.64 -10.75 -2.13
N ARG A 27 -1.63 -12.08 -2.18
CA ARG A 27 -0.71 -12.89 -1.40
C ARG A 27 0.42 -13.40 -2.28
N PHE A 28 1.65 -13.29 -1.79
CA PHE A 28 2.83 -13.83 -2.46
C PHE A 28 2.88 -15.34 -2.29
N ALA A 29 2.84 -16.08 -3.39
CA ALA A 29 2.79 -17.54 -3.32
C ALA A 29 4.03 -18.17 -2.68
N HIS A 30 5.19 -17.52 -2.81
CA HIS A 30 6.47 -18.03 -2.32
C HIS A 30 6.86 -17.49 -0.93
N TYR A 31 5.95 -16.83 -0.23
CA TYR A 31 6.27 -16.15 1.04
C TYR A 31 6.87 -17.08 2.09
N GLN A 32 6.43 -18.34 2.17
CA GLN A 32 6.96 -19.31 3.15
C GLN A 32 8.45 -19.64 2.93
N LYS A 33 8.92 -19.54 1.69
CA LYS A 33 10.33 -19.73 1.33
C LYS A 33 11.13 -18.43 1.50
N VAL A 34 10.56 -17.31 1.06
CA VAL A 34 11.27 -16.02 0.94
C VAL A 34 11.32 -15.28 2.26
N ASN A 35 10.23 -15.24 3.03
CA ASN A 35 10.14 -14.45 4.24
C ASN A 35 11.19 -14.82 5.33
N PRO A 36 11.50 -16.09 5.60
CA PRO A 36 12.55 -16.43 6.58
C PRO A 36 13.92 -15.84 6.23
N ALA A 37 14.29 -15.86 4.95
CA ALA A 37 15.55 -15.29 4.49
C ALA A 37 15.57 -13.76 4.57
N LEU A 38 14.43 -13.11 4.28
CA LEU A 38 14.29 -11.65 4.46
C LEU A 38 14.35 -11.25 5.93
N LEU A 39 13.76 -12.02 6.84
CA LEU A 39 13.86 -11.77 8.29
C LEU A 39 15.32 -11.84 8.76
N ASP A 40 16.05 -12.89 8.36
CA ASP A 40 17.49 -13.03 8.67
C ASP A 40 18.31 -11.84 8.15
N LEU A 41 18.06 -11.43 6.89
CA LEU A 41 18.69 -10.26 6.29
C LEU A 41 18.42 -8.99 7.09
N PHE A 42 17.17 -8.74 7.48
CA PHE A 42 16.76 -7.50 8.14
C PHE A 42 17.28 -7.42 9.58
N TYR A 43 17.26 -8.52 10.32
CA TYR A 43 17.85 -8.53 11.67
C TYR A 43 19.37 -8.35 11.64
N LYS A 44 20.07 -9.00 10.71
CA LYS A 44 21.52 -8.77 10.51
C LYS A 44 21.83 -7.32 10.11
N HIS A 45 20.95 -6.68 9.33
CA HIS A 45 21.09 -5.26 9.01
C HIS A 45 20.98 -4.39 10.27
N CYS A 46 19.98 -4.63 11.13
CA CYS A 46 19.80 -3.90 12.39
C CYS A 46 20.99 -4.09 13.35
N GLU A 47 21.52 -5.32 13.47
CA GLU A 47 22.71 -5.62 14.29
C GLU A 47 23.93 -4.83 13.81
N ARG A 48 24.16 -4.79 12.50
CA ARG A 48 25.28 -4.06 11.90
C ARG A 48 25.17 -2.55 12.16
N GLU A 49 23.97 -2.00 12.21
CA GLU A 49 23.72 -0.59 12.54
C GLU A 49 23.63 -0.33 14.05
N GLN A 50 23.85 -1.34 14.90
CA GLN A 50 23.77 -1.27 16.37
C GLN A 50 22.38 -0.82 16.87
N ARG A 51 21.32 -1.17 16.16
CA ARG A 51 19.93 -0.76 16.44
C ARG A 51 19.00 -1.92 16.82
N ALA A 52 19.58 -3.05 17.22
CA ALA A 52 18.84 -4.29 17.51
C ALA A 52 17.81 -4.18 18.66
N HIS A 53 17.84 -3.12 19.46
CA HIS A 53 16.97 -2.95 20.64
C HIS A 53 15.96 -1.78 20.50
N MET A 54 15.74 -1.26 19.31
CA MET A 54 14.79 -0.18 19.10
C MET A 54 13.36 -0.71 19.06
N GLN A 55 12.42 0.02 19.67
CA GLN A 55 10.99 -0.29 19.62
C GLN A 55 10.41 -0.22 18.20
N ALA A 56 10.97 0.65 17.39
CA ALA A 56 10.68 0.78 15.97
C ALA A 56 11.97 1.05 15.23
N TYR A 57 12.20 0.33 14.16
CA TYR A 57 13.30 0.54 13.25
C TYR A 57 12.77 0.65 11.82
N ALA A 58 13.24 1.63 11.08
CA ALA A 58 13.06 1.75 9.65
C ALA A 58 14.42 1.88 8.97
N SER A 59 14.70 1.05 7.97
CA SER A 59 15.88 1.21 7.13
C SER A 59 15.76 2.42 6.22
N ASN A 60 16.86 2.82 5.57
CA ASN A 60 16.79 3.73 4.44
C ASN A 60 16.02 3.09 3.28
N ASP A 61 15.56 3.90 2.34
CA ASP A 61 14.72 3.48 1.20
C ASP A 61 15.50 2.92 -0.01
N ASP A 62 16.82 2.74 0.15
CA ASP A 62 17.76 2.27 -0.86
C ASP A 62 18.09 0.76 -0.76
N LEU A 63 17.21 -0.03 -0.15
CA LEU A 63 17.45 -1.44 0.20
C LEU A 63 17.91 -2.29 -1.00
N LEU A 64 17.33 -2.07 -2.19
CA LEU A 64 17.75 -2.78 -3.41
C LEU A 64 19.19 -2.45 -3.82
N SER A 65 19.63 -1.22 -3.59
CA SER A 65 21.01 -0.80 -3.86
C SER A 65 22.00 -1.35 -2.83
N GLN A 66 21.55 -1.48 -1.58
CA GLN A 66 22.39 -2.07 -0.51
C GLN A 66 22.59 -3.58 -0.67
N TYR A 67 21.60 -4.27 -1.24
CA TYR A 67 21.61 -5.73 -1.40
C TYR A 67 21.32 -6.19 -2.83
N PRO A 68 22.10 -5.73 -3.83
CA PRO A 68 21.79 -5.95 -5.25
C PRO A 68 21.86 -7.41 -5.69
N LEU A 69 22.54 -8.27 -4.91
CA LEU A 69 22.72 -9.70 -5.20
C LEU A 69 21.84 -10.61 -4.31
N ASN A 70 20.97 -10.03 -3.47
CA ASN A 70 20.09 -10.86 -2.65
C ASN A 70 18.91 -11.35 -3.51
N SER A 71 18.83 -12.66 -3.71
CA SER A 71 17.86 -13.31 -4.58
C SER A 71 16.42 -13.17 -4.05
N GLU A 72 16.23 -13.30 -2.74
CA GLU A 72 14.91 -13.24 -2.09
C GLU A 72 14.34 -11.82 -2.12
N LEU A 73 15.19 -10.83 -1.91
CA LEU A 73 14.80 -9.42 -2.06
C LEU A 73 14.47 -9.09 -3.52
N GLY A 74 15.25 -9.63 -4.46
CA GLY A 74 14.97 -9.51 -5.89
C GLY A 74 13.64 -10.15 -6.28
N GLU A 75 13.33 -11.34 -5.76
CA GLU A 75 12.07 -12.05 -6.00
C GLU A 75 10.87 -11.26 -5.42
N LEU A 76 11.02 -10.71 -4.21
CA LEU A 76 10.02 -9.83 -3.63
C LEU A 76 9.80 -8.55 -4.46
N ALA A 77 10.88 -7.90 -4.91
CA ALA A 77 10.79 -6.69 -5.72
C ALA A 77 10.09 -6.94 -7.07
N GLN A 78 10.31 -8.09 -7.70
CA GLN A 78 9.60 -8.51 -8.90
C GLN A 78 8.10 -8.71 -8.63
N PHE A 79 7.76 -9.38 -7.53
CA PHE A 79 6.36 -9.58 -7.12
C PHE A 79 5.64 -8.24 -6.86
N ILE A 80 6.29 -7.32 -6.15
CA ILE A 80 5.78 -5.95 -5.90
C ILE A 80 5.57 -5.22 -7.23
N SER A 81 6.57 -5.22 -8.11
CA SER A 81 6.49 -4.53 -9.41
C SER A 81 5.36 -5.08 -10.28
N ALA A 82 5.17 -6.40 -10.29
CA ALA A 82 4.05 -7.02 -10.99
C ALA A 82 2.69 -6.60 -10.40
N GLY A 83 2.58 -6.52 -9.06
CA GLY A 83 1.37 -6.04 -8.39
C GLY A 83 1.06 -4.58 -8.69
N VAL A 84 2.08 -3.72 -8.73
CA VAL A 84 1.92 -2.30 -9.13
C VAL A 84 1.46 -2.19 -10.59
N ALA A 85 2.06 -2.95 -11.51
CA ALA A 85 1.64 -2.95 -12.92
C ALA A 85 0.18 -3.40 -13.07
N GLU A 86 -0.22 -4.44 -12.34
CA GLU A 86 -1.58 -4.99 -12.34
C GLU A 86 -2.61 -3.94 -11.88
N VAL A 87 -2.40 -3.31 -10.71
CA VAL A 87 -3.35 -2.32 -10.20
C VAL A 87 -3.36 -1.04 -11.01
N ALA A 88 -2.21 -0.60 -11.53
CA ALA A 88 -2.13 0.56 -12.38
C ALA A 88 -2.87 0.34 -13.71
N ALA A 89 -2.77 -0.85 -14.30
CA ALA A 89 -3.51 -1.20 -15.51
C ALA A 89 -5.02 -1.19 -15.28
N GLU A 90 -5.49 -1.75 -14.15
CA GLU A 90 -6.94 -1.75 -13.84
C GLU A 90 -7.44 -0.33 -13.53
N ALA A 91 -6.70 0.44 -12.74
CA ALA A 91 -7.07 1.83 -12.41
C ALA A 91 -7.15 2.74 -13.64
N ASN A 92 -6.30 2.51 -14.64
CA ASN A 92 -6.22 3.30 -15.87
C ASN A 92 -6.91 2.64 -17.07
N LYS A 93 -7.76 1.65 -16.82
CA LYS A 93 -8.45 0.90 -17.86
C LYS A 93 -9.26 1.82 -18.78
N GLY A 94 -8.95 1.79 -20.08
CA GLY A 94 -9.55 2.66 -21.09
C GLY A 94 -9.02 4.09 -21.12
N LEU A 95 -8.09 4.46 -20.24
CA LEU A 95 -7.35 5.73 -20.28
C LEU A 95 -6.01 5.58 -21.01
N TRP A 96 -5.33 4.43 -20.81
CA TRP A 96 -4.12 4.12 -21.54
C TRP A 96 -4.43 3.73 -22.99
N PRO A 97 -3.53 4.04 -23.94
CA PRO A 97 -3.66 3.56 -25.31
C PRO A 97 -3.72 2.03 -25.37
N PRO A 98 -4.48 1.44 -26.29
CA PRO A 98 -4.51 -0.01 -26.46
C PRO A 98 -3.11 -0.57 -26.77
N GLY A 99 -2.70 -1.61 -26.04
CA GLY A 99 -1.39 -2.25 -26.19
C GLY A 99 -0.23 -1.47 -25.57
N GLU A 100 -0.51 -0.43 -24.76
CA GLU A 100 0.54 0.30 -24.04
C GLU A 100 1.27 -0.63 -23.05
N ASN A 101 2.59 -0.70 -23.20
CA ASN A 101 3.46 -1.37 -22.24
C ASN A 101 3.92 -0.39 -21.17
N VAL A 102 3.91 -0.83 -19.93
CA VAL A 102 4.37 -0.02 -18.82
C VAL A 102 5.61 -0.60 -18.17
N ARG A 103 6.44 0.28 -17.63
CA ARG A 103 7.57 -0.04 -16.78
C ARG A 103 7.31 0.49 -15.39
N VAL A 104 7.39 -0.38 -14.41
CA VAL A 104 7.38 0.00 -12.99
C VAL A 104 8.80 0.29 -12.53
N ASN A 105 8.98 1.43 -11.88
CA ASN A 105 10.20 1.83 -11.22
C ASN A 105 9.94 1.92 -9.71
N LEU A 106 10.57 1.04 -8.93
CA LEU A 106 10.58 1.16 -7.47
C LEU A 106 11.56 2.27 -7.09
N THR A 107 11.04 3.42 -6.68
CA THR A 107 11.84 4.60 -6.33
C THR A 107 12.33 4.58 -4.89
N GLY A 108 11.76 3.73 -4.05
CA GLY A 108 12.19 3.47 -2.69
C GLY A 108 11.69 2.10 -2.24
N LEU A 109 12.51 1.38 -1.51
CA LEU A 109 12.18 0.13 -0.85
C LEU A 109 12.89 0.08 0.49
N TRP A 110 12.13 -0.07 1.58
CA TRP A 110 12.68 -0.14 2.93
C TRP A 110 11.91 -1.14 3.78
N PHE A 111 12.55 -1.70 4.79
CA PHE A 111 11.86 -2.51 5.78
C PHE A 111 11.65 -1.77 7.09
N GLN A 112 10.65 -2.23 7.84
CA GLN A 112 10.36 -1.73 9.18
C GLN A 112 10.17 -2.92 10.12
N ILE A 113 10.76 -2.83 11.30
CA ILE A 113 10.55 -3.74 12.43
C ILE A 113 9.86 -2.93 13.53
N SER A 114 8.70 -3.39 13.99
CA SER A 114 7.87 -2.66 14.95
C SER A 114 7.40 -3.57 16.07
N ASN A 115 7.46 -3.06 17.31
CA ASN A 115 6.88 -3.66 18.51
C ASN A 115 6.59 -2.57 19.54
N ASN A 116 6.19 -2.95 20.76
CA ASN A 116 6.06 -2.04 21.91
C ASN A 116 5.25 -0.77 21.62
N TYR A 117 4.09 -0.94 20.97
CA TYR A 117 3.17 0.13 20.60
C TYR A 117 3.71 1.12 19.57
N ALA A 118 4.76 0.77 18.83
CA ALA A 118 5.23 1.57 17.72
C ALA A 118 4.14 1.73 16.65
N PHE A 119 4.00 2.96 16.14
CA PHE A 119 3.02 3.32 15.12
C PHE A 119 3.58 4.43 14.23
N HIS A 120 2.88 4.71 13.15
CA HIS A 120 3.11 5.91 12.34
C HIS A 120 1.85 6.77 12.35
N GLU A 121 2.01 8.07 12.37
CA GLU A 121 0.90 8.99 12.21
C GLU A 121 0.24 8.86 10.84
N MET A 122 -0.99 9.37 10.73
CA MET A 122 -1.71 9.41 9.46
C MET A 122 -0.92 10.24 8.44
N HIS A 123 -0.63 9.65 7.28
CA HIS A 123 0.19 10.27 6.24
C HIS A 123 -0.21 9.85 4.83
N VAL A 124 0.43 10.47 3.87
CA VAL A 124 0.44 10.16 2.44
C VAL A 124 1.87 10.09 1.95
N HIS A 125 2.10 9.59 0.75
CA HIS A 125 3.42 9.55 0.13
C HIS A 125 3.53 10.53 -1.04
N GLY A 126 4.71 11.13 -1.21
CA GLY A 126 5.06 12.02 -2.33
C GLY A 126 5.98 11.36 -3.34
N ASN A 127 6.18 12.01 -4.49
CA ASN A 127 7.10 11.61 -5.57
C ASN A 127 6.87 10.20 -6.15
N CYS A 128 5.70 9.63 -5.96
CA CYS A 128 5.32 8.33 -6.50
C CYS A 128 3.82 8.31 -6.83
N SER A 129 3.41 7.47 -7.76
CA SER A 129 1.99 7.25 -8.08
C SER A 129 1.37 6.20 -7.16
N TRP A 130 2.16 5.21 -6.80
CA TRP A 130 1.75 4.06 -6.01
C TRP A 130 2.69 3.86 -4.84
N SER A 131 2.12 3.42 -3.73
CA SER A 131 2.83 2.98 -2.53
C SER A 131 2.26 1.65 -2.08
N GLY A 132 2.95 0.98 -1.20
CA GLY A 132 2.42 -0.25 -0.66
C GLY A 132 3.21 -0.79 0.52
N VAL A 133 2.65 -1.84 1.08
CA VAL A 133 3.21 -2.59 2.18
C VAL A 133 3.13 -4.09 1.90
N TYR A 134 4.23 -4.77 2.14
CA TYR A 134 4.31 -6.23 2.15
C TYR A 134 4.62 -6.71 3.56
N TYR A 135 3.83 -7.65 4.06
CA TYR A 135 4.00 -8.21 5.40
C TYR A 135 4.92 -9.42 5.35
N VAL A 136 6.15 -9.24 5.81
CA VAL A 136 7.13 -10.34 5.94
C VAL A 136 6.77 -11.22 7.13
N ARG A 137 6.42 -10.58 8.26
CA ARG A 137 5.86 -11.23 9.45
C ARG A 137 4.81 -10.32 10.07
N ALA A 138 3.59 -10.83 10.18
CA ALA A 138 2.48 -10.13 10.81
C ALA A 138 2.60 -10.11 12.34
N GLY A 139 3.32 -11.06 12.92
CA GLY A 139 3.41 -11.23 14.37
C GLY A 139 2.04 -11.50 14.99
N ASP A 140 1.76 -10.87 16.12
CA ASP A 140 0.53 -11.06 16.90
C ASP A 140 -0.64 -10.15 16.46
N CYS A 141 -0.64 -9.65 15.22
CA CYS A 141 -1.70 -8.74 14.74
C CYS A 141 -3.12 -9.34 14.76
N ALA A 142 -3.25 -10.67 14.80
CA ALA A 142 -4.55 -11.33 14.98
C ALA A 142 -5.15 -11.17 16.39
N LYS A 143 -4.32 -10.80 17.38
CA LYS A 143 -4.72 -10.58 18.77
C LYS A 143 -5.02 -9.09 18.97
N SER A 144 -6.18 -8.75 19.51
CA SER A 144 -6.48 -7.37 19.90
C SER A 144 -5.63 -6.89 21.06
N LEU A 145 -5.25 -5.61 21.03
CA LEU A 145 -4.60 -4.95 22.17
C LEU A 145 -5.65 -4.66 23.26
N LYS A 146 -5.31 -4.93 24.52
CA LYS A 146 -6.08 -4.47 25.67
C LYS A 146 -5.58 -3.09 26.09
N THR A 147 -6.47 -2.12 26.09
CA THR A 147 -6.20 -0.75 26.54
C THR A 147 -7.22 -0.36 27.61
N GLU A 148 -7.00 0.77 28.27
CA GLU A 148 -7.96 1.32 29.24
C GLU A 148 -9.34 1.61 28.60
N SER A 149 -9.36 1.95 27.32
CA SER A 149 -10.59 2.20 26.55
C SER A 149 -11.22 0.94 25.93
N GLY A 150 -10.67 -0.26 26.21
CA GLY A 150 -11.17 -1.55 25.72
C GLY A 150 -10.24 -2.24 24.71
N LEU A 151 -10.82 -3.13 23.89
CA LEU A 151 -10.06 -3.84 22.86
C LEU A 151 -9.84 -2.97 21.64
N GLN A 152 -8.59 -2.86 21.19
CA GLN A 152 -8.18 -2.11 20.01
C GLN A 152 -7.55 -3.03 18.95
N PRO A 153 -7.67 -2.72 17.65
CA PRO A 153 -6.96 -3.45 16.61
C PRO A 153 -5.44 -3.38 16.83
N ASN A 154 -4.75 -4.49 16.64
CA ASN A 154 -3.31 -4.61 16.82
C ASN A 154 -2.58 -4.53 15.48
N GLY A 155 -1.87 -3.44 15.22
CA GLY A 155 -0.98 -3.28 14.08
C GLY A 155 -1.64 -3.29 12.70
N ILE A 156 -2.96 -3.06 12.60
CA ILE A 156 -3.63 -2.90 11.29
C ILE A 156 -3.15 -1.65 10.58
N THR A 157 -3.39 -1.60 9.28
CA THR A 157 -3.28 -0.34 8.51
C THR A 157 -4.67 0.12 8.13
N ARG A 158 -5.08 1.29 8.63
CA ARG A 158 -6.35 1.92 8.27
C ARG A 158 -6.15 2.91 7.14
N PHE A 159 -6.97 2.77 6.12
CA PHE A 159 -7.07 3.70 5.00
C PHE A 159 -8.29 4.57 5.17
N TYR A 160 -8.17 5.85 4.82
CA TYR A 160 -9.21 6.85 4.97
C TYR A 160 -9.70 7.29 3.59
N GLY A 161 -11.00 7.25 3.40
CA GLY A 161 -11.63 7.70 2.18
C GLY A 161 -11.53 9.22 1.97
N PRO A 162 -11.78 9.71 0.77
CA PRO A 162 -11.66 11.14 0.44
C PRO A 162 -12.71 12.02 1.15
N HIS A 163 -13.72 11.41 1.74
CA HIS A 163 -14.82 12.11 2.41
C HIS A 163 -14.84 11.83 3.92
N MET A 164 -13.67 11.57 4.52
CA MET A 164 -13.58 11.23 5.94
C MET A 164 -14.12 12.32 6.89
N GLU A 165 -14.20 13.56 6.43
CA GLU A 165 -14.74 14.68 7.19
C GLU A 165 -16.27 14.72 7.22
N HIS A 166 -16.92 13.94 6.35
CA HIS A 166 -18.38 13.90 6.30
C HIS A 166 -18.98 12.89 7.24
N MET A 167 -19.89 13.34 8.08
CA MET A 167 -20.75 12.49 8.88
C MET A 167 -22.08 12.32 8.14
N ALA A 168 -22.28 11.15 7.55
CA ALA A 168 -23.53 10.83 6.87
C ALA A 168 -24.60 10.35 7.85
N GLY A 169 -25.87 10.49 7.51
CA GLY A 169 -27.00 9.85 8.18
C GLY A 169 -27.29 10.34 9.61
N GLY A 170 -26.93 11.58 9.94
CA GLY A 170 -27.32 12.17 11.23
C GLY A 170 -28.83 12.22 11.38
N HIS A 171 -29.36 11.88 12.58
CA HIS A 171 -30.77 12.01 12.95
C HIS A 171 -31.79 11.30 12.02
N GLY A 172 -31.40 10.14 11.47
CA GLY A 172 -32.28 9.34 10.60
C GLY A 172 -32.28 9.76 9.14
N ASP A 173 -31.38 10.66 8.73
CA ASP A 173 -31.14 10.95 7.31
C ASP A 173 -30.32 9.80 6.68
N TYR A 174 -30.95 9.07 5.76
CA TYR A 174 -30.33 7.96 5.02
C TYR A 174 -29.77 8.38 3.65
N GLY A 175 -29.86 9.66 3.27
CA GLY A 175 -29.51 10.13 1.94
C GLY A 175 -28.04 9.85 1.54
N ASN A 176 -27.13 9.88 2.50
CA ASN A 176 -25.69 9.70 2.29
C ASN A 176 -25.10 8.56 3.12
N ILE A 177 -25.88 7.53 3.44
CA ILE A 177 -25.42 6.40 4.27
C ILE A 177 -24.19 5.67 3.66
N TYR A 178 -24.01 5.74 2.34
CA TYR A 178 -22.84 5.19 1.64
C TYR A 178 -21.52 5.86 2.04
N LEU A 179 -21.56 7.03 2.69
CA LEU A 179 -20.39 7.73 3.22
C LEU A 179 -20.00 7.28 4.65
N HIS A 180 -20.80 6.41 5.28
CA HIS A 180 -20.46 5.88 6.61
C HIS A 180 -19.20 5.01 6.59
N ASP A 181 -19.03 4.22 5.53
CA ASP A 181 -17.85 3.36 5.34
C ASP A 181 -16.72 4.16 4.68
N ASN A 182 -16.27 5.22 5.35
CA ASN A 182 -15.20 6.09 4.86
C ASN A 182 -13.80 5.64 5.31
N THR A 183 -13.69 4.48 5.94
CA THR A 183 -12.42 3.83 6.30
C THR A 183 -12.40 2.37 5.86
N TRP A 184 -11.22 1.87 5.55
CA TRP A 184 -10.99 0.46 5.26
C TRP A 184 -9.75 -0.04 6.00
N ASP A 185 -9.89 -1.17 6.72
CA ASP A 185 -8.85 -1.76 7.53
C ASP A 185 -8.19 -2.93 6.83
N SER A 186 -6.87 -2.85 6.63
CA SER A 186 -6.06 -3.96 6.21
C SER A 186 -5.49 -4.69 7.42
N PHE A 187 -5.93 -5.92 7.63
CA PHE A 187 -5.38 -6.79 8.66
C PHE A 187 -4.09 -7.43 8.16
N PRO A 188 -2.97 -7.34 8.91
CA PRO A 188 -1.72 -7.97 8.54
C PRO A 188 -1.82 -9.49 8.46
N GLU A 189 -1.18 -10.05 7.42
CA GLU A 189 -1.02 -11.50 7.22
C GLU A 189 0.33 -11.73 6.53
N ASP A 190 1.05 -12.80 6.91
CA ASP A 190 2.32 -13.14 6.28
C ASP A 190 2.15 -13.34 4.76
N GLY A 191 3.02 -12.71 4.00
CA GLY A 191 3.00 -12.77 2.54
C GLY A 191 1.97 -11.88 1.86
N LYS A 192 1.19 -11.09 2.61
CA LYS A 192 0.21 -10.16 2.06
C LYS A 192 0.88 -8.90 1.53
N LEU A 193 0.50 -8.53 0.32
CA LEU A 193 0.85 -7.27 -0.35
C LEU A 193 -0.40 -6.40 -0.46
N CYS A 194 -0.29 -5.15 -0.03
CA CYS A 194 -1.27 -4.10 -0.32
C CYS A 194 -0.59 -3.04 -1.17
N VAL A 195 -1.19 -2.69 -2.33
CA VAL A 195 -0.75 -1.58 -3.19
C VAL A 195 -1.88 -0.59 -3.31
N PHE A 196 -1.58 0.68 -3.08
CA PHE A 196 -2.56 1.75 -3.06
C PHE A 196 -2.02 3.04 -3.70
N PRO A 197 -2.90 3.92 -4.21
CA PRO A 197 -2.48 5.23 -4.69
C PRO A 197 -1.80 6.03 -3.59
N SER A 198 -0.65 6.61 -3.88
CA SER A 198 0.20 7.28 -2.88
C SER A 198 -0.47 8.43 -2.12
N HIS A 199 -1.48 9.06 -2.71
CA HIS A 199 -2.24 10.15 -2.10
C HIS A 199 -3.29 9.72 -1.07
N ILE A 200 -3.55 8.40 -0.92
CA ILE A 200 -4.53 7.92 0.06
C ILE A 200 -3.98 8.05 1.47
N LYS A 201 -4.70 8.80 2.30
CA LYS A 201 -4.39 8.92 3.72
C LYS A 201 -4.49 7.56 4.38
N HIS A 202 -3.48 7.16 5.12
CA HIS A 202 -3.48 5.91 5.86
C HIS A 202 -2.67 6.02 7.15
N MET A 203 -2.97 5.12 8.08
CA MET A 203 -2.36 5.09 9.40
C MET A 203 -2.08 3.64 9.81
N PRO A 204 -0.82 3.23 9.96
CA PRO A 204 -0.46 2.02 10.68
C PRO A 204 -0.73 2.19 12.17
N PHE A 205 -1.59 1.35 12.73
CA PHE A 205 -1.96 1.38 14.14
C PHE A 205 -0.85 0.83 15.02
N PRO A 206 -0.86 1.18 16.32
CA PRO A 206 0.07 0.64 17.28
C PRO A 206 0.07 -0.90 17.25
N TYR A 207 1.29 -1.45 17.33
CA TYR A 207 1.52 -2.89 17.37
C TYR A 207 2.30 -3.27 18.63
N SER A 208 1.86 -4.33 19.32
CA SER A 208 2.60 -4.97 20.40
C SER A 208 2.33 -6.47 20.40
N GLY A 209 3.38 -7.27 20.59
CA GLY A 209 3.29 -8.73 20.59
C GLY A 209 4.55 -9.38 21.14
N GLU A 210 4.53 -10.71 21.21
CA GLU A 210 5.70 -11.53 21.56
C GLU A 210 6.75 -11.54 20.43
N GLU A 211 6.27 -11.50 19.18
CA GLU A 211 7.10 -11.38 17.99
C GLU A 211 6.99 -9.98 17.39
N ASP A 212 8.06 -9.52 16.76
CA ASP A 212 8.03 -8.25 16.03
C ASP A 212 7.18 -8.36 14.76
N ARG A 213 6.42 -7.31 14.45
CA ARG A 213 5.84 -7.11 13.12
C ARG A 213 6.93 -6.60 12.18
N VAL A 214 7.14 -7.29 11.06
CA VAL A 214 8.15 -6.94 10.06
C VAL A 214 7.48 -6.74 8.71
N ILE A 215 7.68 -5.56 8.12
CA ILE A 215 7.12 -5.19 6.83
C ILE A 215 8.19 -4.67 5.89
N VAL A 216 7.90 -4.73 4.58
CA VAL A 216 8.60 -3.99 3.54
C VAL A 216 7.64 -2.98 2.94
N SER A 217 8.01 -1.72 2.98
CA SER A 217 7.28 -0.62 2.35
C SER A 217 8.01 -0.16 1.09
N PHE A 218 7.26 0.42 0.14
CA PHE A 218 7.84 0.88 -1.12
C PHE A 218 7.11 2.07 -1.72
N HIS A 219 7.84 2.77 -2.58
CA HIS A 219 7.33 3.77 -3.50
C HIS A 219 7.54 3.30 -4.94
N ALA A 220 6.55 3.55 -5.80
CA ALA A 220 6.63 3.15 -7.21
C ALA A 220 6.09 4.22 -8.14
N GLN A 221 6.77 4.37 -9.26
CA GLN A 221 6.33 5.15 -10.41
C GLN A 221 6.04 4.21 -11.58
N VAL A 222 5.08 4.58 -12.42
CA VAL A 222 4.71 3.81 -13.61
C VAL A 222 4.90 4.69 -14.82
N PHE A 223 5.74 4.24 -15.76
CA PHE A 223 6.04 4.93 -17.00
C PHE A 223 5.60 4.07 -18.17
N ASN A 224 5.15 4.71 -19.25
CA ASN A 224 5.00 4.01 -20.50
C ASN A 224 6.38 3.69 -21.12
N SER A 225 6.47 2.59 -21.85
CA SER A 225 7.72 2.15 -22.48
C SER A 225 8.05 2.93 -23.75
N SER A 226 7.05 3.57 -24.37
CA SER A 226 7.20 4.37 -25.60
C SER A 226 7.78 5.76 -25.32
N GLY A 227 7.77 6.23 -24.07
CA GLY A 227 8.14 7.61 -23.73
C GLY A 227 7.13 8.65 -24.23
N THR A 228 5.96 8.22 -24.71
CA THR A 228 4.92 9.13 -25.19
C THR A 228 4.30 9.89 -24.02
N GLN A 229 4.30 11.20 -24.08
CA GLN A 229 3.59 12.03 -23.11
C GLN A 229 2.09 12.01 -23.42
N ASN A 230 1.29 11.40 -22.54
CA ASN A 230 -0.17 11.37 -22.70
C ASN A 230 -0.85 12.67 -22.24
N TYR A 231 -0.16 13.48 -21.45
CA TYR A 231 -0.63 14.78 -20.98
C TYR A 231 0.48 15.81 -21.13
N GLY A 232 0.38 16.62 -22.17
CA GLY A 232 1.13 17.87 -22.24
C GLY A 232 0.42 18.93 -21.44
N TYR A 233 1.02 19.45 -20.39
CA TYR A 233 0.60 20.74 -19.84
C TYR A 233 1.08 21.80 -20.81
N SER A 234 0.22 22.24 -21.74
CA SER A 234 0.47 23.45 -22.49
C SER A 234 0.01 24.63 -21.61
N TYR A 235 0.97 25.35 -21.05
CA TYR A 235 0.72 26.70 -20.60
C TYR A 235 0.56 27.53 -21.87
N ASN A 236 -0.67 27.82 -22.27
CA ASN A 236 -0.92 28.87 -23.25
C ASN A 236 -0.58 30.19 -22.55
N ASN A 237 0.57 30.76 -22.88
CA ASN A 237 0.93 32.15 -22.58
C ASN A 237 0.06 33.08 -23.42
#